data_e004f30ed0d16b2c326eea09b0b5a782
#
_entry.id   e004f30ed0d16b2c326eea09b0b5a782
#
_cell.length_a   1.000
_cell.length_b   1.000
_cell.length_c   1.000
_cell.angle_alpha   90.00
_cell.angle_beta   90.00
_cell.angle_gamma   90.00
#
_symmetry.space_group_name_H-M   'P 1'
#
loop_
_entity.id
_entity.type
_entity.pdbx_description
1 polymer ?
#
loop_
_entity_poly.entity_id
_entity_poly.type
_entity_poly.pdbx_seq_one_letter_code
_entity_poly.pdbx_strand_id
1 'polypeptide(L)'
;MKCRLASSFCALAVNLFLIAGPAFAHHGFAGRYDEEHPYTVQGTVLEFQFINPHSAIIFEAKDQSGAMQRWHAELGGANALHRADNWTKDTLKPGDKITIVGPRNKNGSNDMNLSHESKISMADSGKEIHNSFRNQQPGQ
;
A
#
# COMPACT_ATOMS: atom_id res chain seq x y z
N MET A 1 -18.25 -25.89 -51.62
CA MET A 1 -17.11 -26.17 -50.72
C MET A 1 -16.56 -24.91 -49.99
N LYS A 2 -17.11 -23.71 -50.19
CA LYS A 2 -16.58 -22.48 -49.55
C LYS A 2 -17.08 -22.18 -48.11
N CYS A 3 -18.21 -22.79 -47.69
CA CYS A 3 -18.74 -22.52 -46.33
C CYS A 3 -18.08 -23.33 -45.18
N ARG A 4 -17.44 -24.45 -45.46
CA ARG A 4 -16.83 -25.31 -44.44
C ARG A 4 -15.51 -24.72 -43.84
N LEU A 5 -14.75 -23.97 -44.64
CA LEU A 5 -13.51 -23.34 -44.18
C LEU A 5 -13.80 -22.15 -43.23
N ALA A 6 -14.86 -21.36 -43.50
CA ALA A 6 -15.20 -20.21 -42.66
C ALA A 6 -15.67 -20.67 -41.25
N SER A 7 -16.46 -21.79 -41.19
CA SER A 7 -16.92 -22.33 -39.90
C SER A 7 -15.78 -22.90 -39.05
N SER A 8 -14.74 -23.46 -39.67
CA SER A 8 -13.55 -23.97 -38.95
C SER A 8 -12.67 -22.85 -38.38
N PHE A 9 -12.58 -21.73 -39.08
CA PHE A 9 -11.84 -20.58 -38.60
C PHE A 9 -12.54 -19.89 -37.42
N CYS A 10 -13.86 -19.76 -37.44
CA CYS A 10 -14.62 -19.22 -36.31
C CYS A 10 -14.54 -20.11 -35.07
N ALA A 11 -14.59 -21.42 -35.22
CA ALA A 11 -14.50 -22.37 -34.11
C ALA A 11 -13.07 -22.30 -33.46
N LEU A 12 -12.03 -22.14 -34.26
CA LEU A 12 -10.66 -22.00 -33.74
C LEU A 12 -10.44 -20.69 -32.99
N ALA A 13 -11.01 -19.59 -33.49
CA ALA A 13 -10.92 -18.28 -32.86
C ALA A 13 -11.66 -18.23 -31.50
N VAL A 14 -12.86 -18.85 -31.41
CA VAL A 14 -13.63 -18.95 -30.17
C VAL A 14 -12.92 -19.81 -29.12
N ASN A 15 -12.28 -20.92 -29.53
CA ASN A 15 -11.49 -21.74 -28.59
C ASN A 15 -10.25 -21.04 -28.07
N LEU A 16 -9.60 -20.18 -28.87
CA LEU A 16 -8.43 -19.41 -28.44
C LEU A 16 -8.80 -18.35 -27.38
N PHE A 17 -10.01 -17.78 -27.45
CA PHE A 17 -10.52 -16.84 -26.45
C PHE A 17 -10.91 -17.51 -25.12
N LEU A 18 -11.30 -18.79 -25.14
CA LEU A 18 -11.67 -19.53 -23.92
C LEU A 18 -10.45 -20.03 -23.14
N ILE A 19 -9.25 -20.04 -23.71
CA ILE A 19 -8.01 -20.45 -23.07
C ILE A 19 -7.29 -19.23 -22.44
N ALA A 20 -7.67 -18.00 -22.78
CA ALA A 20 -7.23 -16.80 -22.11
C ALA A 20 -7.91 -16.71 -20.74
N GLY A 21 -7.45 -17.54 -19.80
CA GLY A 21 -7.84 -17.42 -18.40
C GLY A 21 -7.56 -15.99 -17.90
N PRO A 22 -8.30 -15.52 -16.90
CA PRO A 22 -8.04 -14.20 -16.33
C PRO A 22 -6.58 -14.15 -15.88
N ALA A 23 -5.77 -13.36 -16.57
CA ALA A 23 -4.45 -13.02 -16.12
C ALA A 23 -4.63 -12.23 -14.82
N PHE A 24 -4.46 -12.89 -13.68
CA PHE A 24 -4.45 -12.24 -12.37
C PHE A 24 -3.25 -11.28 -12.33
N ALA A 25 -3.46 -10.05 -12.77
CA ALA A 25 -2.48 -8.97 -12.70
C ALA A 25 -2.31 -8.43 -11.24
N HIS A 26 -2.63 -9.24 -10.23
CA HIS A 26 -2.51 -8.87 -8.82
C HIS A 26 -1.13 -9.14 -8.22
N HIS A 27 -0.16 -9.58 -9.02
CA HIS A 27 1.18 -9.95 -8.52
C HIS A 27 2.20 -8.81 -8.44
N GLY A 28 1.82 -7.56 -8.71
CA GLY A 28 2.77 -6.43 -8.66
C GLY A 28 3.28 -6.08 -7.26
N PHE A 29 2.49 -6.32 -6.21
CA PHE A 29 2.81 -5.95 -4.83
C PHE A 29 3.06 -7.14 -3.90
N ALA A 30 2.39 -8.27 -4.10
CA ALA A 30 2.33 -9.44 -3.21
C ALA A 30 3.66 -10.18 -2.98
N GLY A 31 4.78 -9.72 -3.34
CA GLY A 31 6.10 -10.32 -3.06
C GLY A 31 7.15 -9.29 -2.69
N ARG A 32 6.83 -8.01 -2.85
CA ARG A 32 7.79 -6.92 -2.68
C ARG A 32 7.93 -6.49 -1.22
N TYR A 33 6.83 -6.54 -0.47
CA TYR A 33 6.77 -6.11 0.93
C TYR A 33 6.63 -7.30 1.87
N ASP A 34 7.21 -7.20 3.07
CA ASP A 34 7.14 -8.23 4.10
C ASP A 34 5.89 -8.03 4.96
N GLU A 35 4.80 -8.68 4.56
CA GLU A 35 3.51 -8.62 5.27
C GLU A 35 3.50 -9.52 6.52
N GLU A 36 4.36 -10.53 6.57
CA GLU A 36 4.42 -11.47 7.69
C GLU A 36 5.17 -10.90 8.89
N HIS A 37 6.13 -9.98 8.64
CA HIS A 37 6.96 -9.37 9.68
C HIS A 37 6.87 -7.84 9.60
N PRO A 38 5.78 -7.22 10.12
CA PRO A 38 5.63 -5.76 10.09
C PRO A 38 6.80 -5.06 10.77
N TYR A 39 7.37 -4.10 10.08
CA TYR A 39 8.47 -3.29 10.57
C TYR A 39 7.94 -2.07 11.34
N THR A 40 8.57 -1.76 12.48
CA THR A 40 8.26 -0.57 13.26
C THR A 40 9.34 0.47 13.07
N VAL A 41 8.95 1.69 12.71
CA VAL A 41 9.86 2.82 12.59
C VAL A 41 9.24 4.07 13.22
N GLN A 42 10.06 4.84 13.93
CA GLN A 42 9.69 6.14 14.48
C GLN A 42 10.46 7.23 13.72
N GLY A 43 9.75 8.26 13.29
CA GLY A 43 10.37 9.31 12.50
C GLY A 43 9.63 10.64 12.58
N THR A 44 10.20 11.63 11.88
CA THR A 44 9.65 12.98 11.77
C THR A 44 9.16 13.21 10.34
N VAL A 45 7.91 13.62 10.19
CA VAL A 45 7.31 13.92 8.89
C VAL A 45 8.03 15.07 8.23
N LEU A 46 8.42 14.88 6.97
CA LEU A 46 8.94 15.93 6.10
C LEU A 46 7.87 16.47 5.16
N GLU A 47 7.01 15.57 4.65
CA GLU A 47 5.97 15.90 3.69
C GLU A 47 4.83 14.87 3.80
N PHE A 48 3.60 15.34 3.68
CA PHE A 48 2.43 14.49 3.53
C PHE A 48 1.71 14.82 2.22
N GLN A 49 1.68 13.85 1.31
CA GLN A 49 1.01 13.93 0.01
C GLN A 49 -0.37 13.31 0.12
N PHE A 50 -1.39 14.13 0.32
CA PHE A 50 -2.79 13.69 0.41
C PHE A 50 -3.47 13.74 -0.96
N ILE A 51 -3.25 12.71 -1.77
CA ILE A 51 -3.65 12.64 -3.18
C ILE A 51 -4.29 11.29 -3.53
N ASN A 52 -4.96 11.21 -4.70
CA ASN A 52 -5.41 9.97 -5.30
C ASN A 52 -4.53 9.64 -6.52
N PRO A 53 -4.32 8.36 -6.87
CA PRO A 53 -4.89 7.16 -6.23
C PRO A 53 -4.16 6.71 -4.96
N HIS A 54 -2.95 7.18 -4.68
CA HIS A 54 -2.11 6.80 -3.54
C HIS A 54 -1.58 8.04 -2.84
N SER A 55 -1.83 8.14 -1.54
CA SER A 55 -1.20 9.13 -0.67
C SER A 55 0.16 8.62 -0.20
N ALA A 56 1.04 9.53 0.23
CA ALA A 56 2.35 9.15 0.74
C ALA A 56 2.79 10.02 1.92
N ILE A 57 3.51 9.41 2.86
CA ILE A 57 4.23 10.11 3.92
C ILE A 57 5.71 9.98 3.61
N ILE A 58 6.36 11.12 3.44
CA ILE A 58 7.82 11.22 3.38
C ILE A 58 8.29 11.67 4.77
N PHE A 59 9.16 10.90 5.38
CA PHE A 59 9.65 11.18 6.72
C PHE A 59 11.13 10.82 6.85
N GLU A 60 11.76 11.26 7.91
CA GLU A 60 13.12 10.89 8.27
C GLU A 60 13.15 10.13 9.58
N ALA A 61 14.01 9.12 9.65
CA ALA A 61 14.21 8.30 10.84
C ALA A 61 15.70 7.94 10.99
N LYS A 62 16.16 7.74 12.21
CA LYS A 62 17.52 7.25 12.47
C LYS A 62 17.60 5.76 12.14
N ASP A 63 18.67 5.38 11.47
CA ASP A 63 19.03 3.98 11.31
C ASP A 63 19.78 3.45 12.57
N GLN A 64 20.20 2.21 12.52
CA GLN A 64 20.92 1.56 13.62
C GLN A 64 22.27 2.23 13.94
N SER A 65 22.87 2.93 12.98
CA SER A 65 24.10 3.69 13.17
C SER A 65 23.86 5.09 13.76
N GLY A 66 22.59 5.51 13.86
CA GLY A 66 22.18 6.85 14.27
C GLY A 66 22.15 7.86 13.13
N ALA A 67 22.45 7.46 11.89
CA ALA A 67 22.37 8.32 10.73
C ALA A 67 20.91 8.54 10.31
N MET A 68 20.58 9.79 9.92
CA MET A 68 19.25 10.11 9.41
C MET A 68 19.05 9.55 8.02
N GLN A 69 17.97 8.83 7.84
CA GLN A 69 17.57 8.20 6.59
C GLN A 69 16.20 8.73 6.17
N ARG A 70 16.05 9.03 4.89
CA ARG A 70 14.76 9.38 4.31
C ARG A 70 13.96 8.12 4.01
N TRP A 71 12.69 8.13 4.40
CA TRP A 71 11.73 7.06 4.23
C TRP A 71 10.56 7.51 3.36
N HIS A 72 9.96 6.55 2.68
CA HIS A 72 8.72 6.71 1.93
C HIS A 72 7.72 5.66 2.41
N ALA A 73 6.51 6.08 2.75
CA ALA A 73 5.43 5.19 3.14
C ALA A 73 4.20 5.49 2.28
N GLU A 74 3.84 4.54 1.41
CA GLU A 74 2.68 4.63 0.55
C GLU A 74 1.42 4.18 1.29
N LEU A 75 0.31 4.93 1.14
CA LEU A 75 -1.00 4.64 1.70
C LEU A 75 -2.05 4.51 0.59
N GLY A 76 -3.27 4.16 0.99
CA GLY A 76 -4.45 4.31 0.14
C GLY A 76 -4.66 5.75 -0.31
N GLY A 77 -5.50 5.93 -1.32
CA GLY A 77 -5.81 7.27 -1.85
C GLY A 77 -6.54 8.16 -0.85
N ALA A 78 -6.43 9.47 -1.04
CA ALA A 78 -7.02 10.49 -0.18
C ALA A 78 -8.51 10.25 0.13
N ASN A 79 -9.29 9.84 -0.87
CA ASN A 79 -10.71 9.53 -0.68
C ASN A 79 -10.95 8.32 0.24
N ALA A 80 -10.08 7.31 0.19
CA ALA A 80 -10.17 6.13 1.05
C ALA A 80 -9.81 6.49 2.50
N LEU A 81 -8.71 7.20 2.69
CA LEU A 81 -8.25 7.66 4.01
C LEU A 81 -9.27 8.61 4.67
N HIS A 82 -9.88 9.50 3.88
CA HIS A 82 -10.94 10.36 4.40
C HIS A 82 -12.14 9.56 4.90
N ARG A 83 -12.59 8.56 4.14
CA ARG A 83 -13.75 7.73 4.54
C ARG A 83 -13.46 6.83 5.74
N ALA A 84 -12.26 6.27 5.81
CA ALA A 84 -11.90 5.31 6.87
C ALA A 84 -11.56 6.00 8.20
N ASP A 85 -10.76 7.06 8.14
CA ASP A 85 -10.15 7.67 9.32
C ASP A 85 -10.39 9.18 9.42
N ASN A 86 -11.25 9.76 8.58
CA ASN A 86 -11.51 11.20 8.46
C ASN A 86 -10.26 12.04 8.16
N TRP A 87 -9.29 11.46 7.45
CA TRP A 87 -8.08 12.18 7.10
C TRP A 87 -8.33 13.33 6.15
N THR A 88 -7.53 14.38 6.31
CA THR A 88 -7.47 15.57 5.45
C THR A 88 -6.02 15.86 5.10
N LYS A 89 -5.79 16.81 4.21
CA LYS A 89 -4.44 17.31 3.89
C LYS A 89 -3.68 17.87 5.10
N ASP A 90 -4.40 18.20 6.18
CA ASP A 90 -3.84 18.78 7.42
C ASP A 90 -3.68 17.74 8.55
N THR A 91 -3.95 16.46 8.27
CA THR A 91 -3.85 15.37 9.26
C THR A 91 -2.42 15.16 9.76
N LEU A 92 -1.45 15.29 8.85
CA LEU A 92 -0.02 15.27 9.17
C LEU A 92 0.63 16.53 8.61
N LYS A 93 1.60 17.06 9.35
CA LYS A 93 2.36 18.25 8.97
C LYS A 93 3.85 18.00 9.10
N PRO A 94 4.69 18.70 8.32
CA PRO A 94 6.13 18.67 8.54
C PRO A 94 6.48 18.99 10.01
N GLY A 95 7.35 18.15 10.58
CA GLY A 95 7.74 18.24 11.99
C GLY A 95 6.97 17.33 12.94
N ASP A 96 5.82 16.75 12.53
CA ASP A 96 5.09 15.79 13.33
C ASP A 96 5.94 14.52 13.55
N LYS A 97 5.96 14.05 14.79
CA LYS A 97 6.63 12.80 15.15
C LYS A 97 5.64 11.66 15.12
N ILE A 98 5.94 10.65 14.34
CA ILE A 98 5.05 9.50 14.11
C ILE A 98 5.76 8.18 14.38
N THR A 99 4.98 7.18 14.77
CA THR A 99 5.37 5.77 14.79
C THR A 99 4.55 5.04 13.76
N ILE A 100 5.21 4.36 12.83
CA ILE A 100 4.61 3.56 11.78
C ILE A 100 4.91 2.09 12.06
N VAL A 101 3.90 1.23 11.94
CA VAL A 101 4.01 -0.22 11.91
C VAL A 101 3.39 -0.69 10.62
N GLY A 102 4.14 -1.46 9.82
CA GLY A 102 3.62 -1.96 8.54
C GLY A 102 4.67 -2.68 7.71
N PRO A 103 4.28 -3.23 6.55
CA PRO A 103 5.16 -3.95 5.66
C PRO A 103 6.28 -3.08 5.09
N ARG A 104 7.52 -3.50 5.29
CA ARG A 104 8.72 -2.90 4.67
C ARG A 104 9.10 -3.66 3.42
N ASN A 105 9.71 -2.98 2.47
CA ASN A 105 10.24 -3.61 1.27
C ASN A 105 11.32 -4.67 1.62
N LYS A 106 11.16 -5.88 1.10
CA LYS A 106 12.04 -7.05 1.35
C LYS A 106 13.48 -6.84 0.89
N ASN A 107 13.72 -5.90 -0.02
CA ASN A 107 15.08 -5.55 -0.45
C ASN A 107 15.86 -4.72 0.58
N GLY A 108 15.23 -4.38 1.72
CA GLY A 108 15.83 -3.58 2.78
C GLY A 108 15.81 -2.07 2.55
N SER A 109 15.20 -1.58 1.46
CA SER A 109 15.04 -0.14 1.24
C SER A 109 14.15 0.50 2.31
N ASN A 110 14.24 1.82 2.43
CA ASN A 110 13.42 2.61 3.34
C ASN A 110 12.07 2.97 2.69
N ASP A 111 11.37 1.93 2.24
CA ASP A 111 10.10 2.02 1.55
C ASP A 111 9.08 1.08 2.21
N MET A 112 7.90 1.59 2.52
CA MET A 112 6.83 0.86 3.20
C MET A 112 5.54 0.97 2.39
N ASN A 113 4.72 -0.09 2.46
CA ASN A 113 3.37 -0.07 1.92
C ASN A 113 2.37 -0.19 3.08
N LEU A 114 1.61 0.87 3.30
CA LEU A 114 0.63 0.99 4.37
C LEU A 114 -0.82 0.86 3.87
N SER A 115 -1.01 0.41 2.62
CA SER A 115 -2.35 0.23 2.03
C SER A 115 -3.10 -0.97 2.64
N HIS A 116 -2.37 -1.86 3.31
CA HIS A 116 -2.88 -3.04 3.99
C HIS A 116 -2.57 -2.97 5.48
N GLU A 117 -2.22 -4.09 6.09
CA GLU A 117 -1.96 -4.22 7.54
C GLU A 117 -0.94 -3.21 8.06
N SER A 118 -1.44 -2.10 8.58
CA SER A 118 -0.60 -1.02 9.05
C SER A 118 -1.26 -0.23 10.18
N LYS A 119 -0.41 0.46 10.93
CA LYS A 119 -0.82 1.34 12.02
C LYS A 119 0.07 2.57 12.04
N ILE A 120 -0.53 3.73 12.24
CA ILE A 120 0.18 4.99 12.44
C ILE A 120 -0.32 5.65 13.72
N SER A 121 0.59 6.06 14.57
CA SER A 121 0.29 6.83 15.78
C SER A 121 1.21 8.05 15.90
N MET A 122 0.71 9.08 16.55
CA MET A 122 1.52 10.23 16.96
C MET A 122 2.47 9.78 18.06
N ALA A 123 3.79 9.99 17.87
CA ALA A 123 4.79 9.48 18.80
C ALA A 123 4.73 10.18 20.17
N ASP A 124 4.36 11.45 20.21
CA ASP A 124 4.33 12.24 21.44
C ASP A 124 3.15 11.90 22.35
N SER A 125 1.98 11.58 21.77
CA SER A 125 0.75 11.31 22.51
C SER A 125 0.33 9.84 22.52
N GLY A 126 0.91 9.01 21.65
CA GLY A 126 0.45 7.64 21.39
C GLY A 126 -0.91 7.57 20.68
N LYS A 127 -1.49 8.72 20.31
CA LYS A 127 -2.78 8.75 19.61
C LYS A 127 -2.69 8.04 18.28
N GLU A 128 -3.48 6.99 18.13
CA GLU A 128 -3.63 6.27 16.88
C GLU A 128 -4.42 7.11 15.87
N ILE A 129 -3.87 7.30 14.68
CA ILE A 129 -4.50 8.08 13.60
C ILE A 129 -4.85 7.21 12.39
N HIS A 130 -4.27 6.02 12.28
CA HIS A 130 -4.62 5.01 11.27
C HIS A 130 -4.39 3.62 11.84
N ASN A 131 -5.33 2.69 11.54
CA ASN A 131 -5.17 1.29 11.92
C ASN A 131 -6.02 0.38 11.03
N SER A 132 -5.41 -0.19 10.02
CA SER A 132 -6.07 -1.13 9.11
C SER A 132 -6.12 -2.57 9.65
N PHE A 133 -5.38 -2.92 10.70
CA PHE A 133 -5.51 -4.22 11.38
C PHE A 133 -6.90 -4.43 11.99
N ARG A 134 -7.62 -3.36 12.35
CA ARG A 134 -8.97 -3.46 12.93
C ARG A 134 -10.00 -4.06 11.97
N ASN A 135 -9.82 -3.87 10.68
CA ASN A 135 -10.79 -4.30 9.67
C ASN A 135 -10.72 -5.79 9.34
N GLN A 136 -9.79 -6.52 9.97
CA GLN A 136 -9.58 -7.95 9.73
C GLN A 136 -10.06 -8.85 10.88
N GLN A 137 -10.67 -8.30 11.93
CA GLN A 137 -11.30 -9.13 12.95
C GLN A 137 -12.61 -9.70 12.41
N PRO A 138 -12.73 -11.03 12.22
CA PRO A 138 -13.98 -11.63 11.81
C PRO A 138 -14.98 -11.55 12.96
N GLY A 139 -16.01 -10.75 12.80
CA GLY A 139 -17.26 -10.85 13.53
C GLY A 139 -17.25 -10.25 14.95
N GLN A 140 -17.63 -9.00 15.06
CA GLN A 140 -18.47 -8.49 16.15
C GLN A 140 -19.75 -7.92 15.56
#